data_8ff1250fb1b6f7ed5d9a2a8512e089f0
#
_entry.id   8ff1250fb1b6f7ed5d9a2a8512e089f0
#
_cell.length_a   1.000
_cell.length_b   1.000
_cell.length_c   1.000
_cell.angle_alpha   90.00
_cell.angle_beta   90.00
_cell.angle_gamma   90.00
#
_symmetry.space_group_name_H-M   'P 1'
#
loop_
_entity.id
_entity.type
_entity.pdbx_description
1 polymer ?
#
loop_
_entity_poly.entity_id
_entity_poly.type
_entity_poly.pdbx_seq_one_letter_code
_entity_poly.pdbx_strand_id
1 'polypeptide(L)'
;MKIENKICKTGMALILAVGVLGCTVKKDSVSTHTVNDGNYTGIGNGYNGYVTVSASFRNGLLTNVIVTDEQETDAVSDAALTKIPEYVIDDQSLNVDVSTGATQTSKAVLEAIGNAITAANGNVEEWQKDCTGKNKEKVIEEESDVTVVGGGAAGIATVLRLQEKGYTTSLIEKDSEIGGSLRYYANSGQIVAGSTKANLEGVDTASTLAEDITAYSNQTNSPTLSQLFEDQIGETVDWQSKILGITFDKKIGYVPTDGLSLKSVMMYDESSGEIDDLLQKEVKVSGSSVHTNAGIIGLRYDESGKVIGVRAKKSNGDIIETTSKYVVLATGTSAGNLNLIPERDRNSNYLGLKTNTGDALALARDAEHPYQIEDGSVVYNHLGYSVRDITLDTYLATKSVLEKGVALVNNNGERFIDETEPYNQISESIHNQNNATSYLVMNEDVYEEWKKKLLTTATISKADVKYLQSMYGIVPFSGETLSEAALSADLDAQKLLQTINYHNLEIEASSTNIMGKIDPDKPTCIIPLNKYRYETTGGLKVDDHLNILDGSGASTLNVFAAGSIAGNVFGEKMPGGAGLAWAFMSGKYVADEIVSALQEK
;
A
#
# COMPACT_ATOMS: atom_id res chain seq x y z
N MET A 1 -42.64 18.98 -46.79
CA MET A 1 -43.90 18.33 -47.15
C MET A 1 -44.26 17.42 -45.97
N LYS A 2 -45.34 17.77 -45.33
CA LYS A 2 -45.94 17.09 -44.18
C LYS A 2 -46.45 15.67 -44.52
N ILE A 3 -46.52 14.81 -43.53
CA ILE A 3 -47.62 13.89 -43.18
C ILE A 3 -47.02 12.86 -42.20
N GLU A 4 -47.20 12.97 -40.89
CA GLU A 4 -48.27 12.61 -39.95
C GLU A 4 -48.63 11.12 -39.90
N ASN A 5 -48.39 10.56 -38.68
CA ASN A 5 -49.18 9.64 -37.86
C ASN A 5 -50.03 8.53 -38.48
N LYS A 6 -49.87 7.32 -37.95
CA LYS A 6 -50.98 6.62 -37.26
C LYS A 6 -50.57 5.44 -36.41
N ILE A 7 -51.07 5.46 -35.20
CA ILE A 7 -51.14 4.44 -34.15
C ILE A 7 -52.00 3.25 -34.61
N CYS A 8 -51.63 2.02 -34.28
CA CYS A 8 -52.65 1.02 -33.90
C CYS A 8 -52.09 -0.01 -32.90
N LYS A 9 -52.84 -0.11 -31.82
CA LYS A 9 -52.72 -1.07 -30.71
C LYS A 9 -53.29 -2.42 -31.11
N THR A 10 -52.73 -3.47 -30.50
CA THR A 10 -53.35 -4.70 -29.93
C THR A 10 -52.24 -5.74 -29.89
N GLY A 11 -51.73 -6.28 -28.79
CA GLY A 11 -52.40 -6.85 -27.65
C GLY A 11 -52.32 -8.37 -27.72
N MET A 12 -51.40 -8.98 -26.97
CA MET A 12 -51.66 -10.24 -26.29
C MET A 12 -50.48 -10.63 -25.39
N ALA A 13 -50.68 -10.48 -24.10
CA ALA A 13 -49.76 -10.94 -23.07
C ALA A 13 -49.89 -12.46 -22.94
N LEU A 14 -48.76 -13.15 -23.12
CA LEU A 14 -48.62 -14.54 -22.71
C LEU A 14 -47.86 -14.57 -21.39
N ILE A 15 -48.60 -14.75 -20.30
CA ILE A 15 -48.05 -14.93 -18.94
C ILE A 15 -47.59 -16.39 -18.87
N LEU A 16 -46.26 -16.60 -18.96
CA LEU A 16 -45.66 -17.84 -18.48
C LEU A 16 -45.33 -17.65 -17.00
N ALA A 17 -46.16 -18.24 -16.14
CA ALA A 17 -45.86 -18.39 -14.73
C ALA A 17 -44.75 -19.43 -14.55
N VAL A 18 -43.50 -18.97 -14.45
CA VAL A 18 -42.41 -19.76 -13.89
C VAL A 18 -42.50 -19.53 -12.38
N GLY A 19 -42.88 -20.58 -11.65
CA GLY A 19 -42.88 -20.58 -10.20
C GLY A 19 -41.44 -20.40 -9.69
N VAL A 20 -41.11 -19.18 -9.30
CA VAL A 20 -39.96 -18.91 -8.46
C VAL A 20 -40.39 -19.34 -7.06
N LEU A 21 -39.85 -20.49 -6.61
CA LEU A 21 -39.76 -20.80 -5.19
C LEU A 21 -38.91 -19.70 -4.56
N GLY A 22 -39.59 -18.69 -4.07
CA GLY A 22 -38.99 -17.64 -3.28
C GLY A 22 -38.49 -18.24 -1.96
N CYS A 23 -37.20 -18.51 -1.84
CA CYS A 23 -36.55 -18.42 -0.56
C CYS A 23 -36.68 -16.96 -0.12
N THR A 24 -37.67 -16.68 0.72
CA THR A 24 -37.68 -15.45 1.51
C THR A 24 -36.48 -15.50 2.45
N VAL A 25 -35.36 -14.93 2.02
CA VAL A 25 -34.34 -14.50 2.95
C VAL A 25 -35.05 -13.51 3.89
N LYS A 26 -35.26 -13.91 5.12
CA LYS A 26 -35.61 -12.97 6.19
C LYS A 26 -34.45 -11.98 6.22
N LYS A 27 -34.74 -10.76 5.79
CA LYS A 27 -33.90 -9.61 6.04
C LYS A 27 -33.91 -9.46 7.57
N ASP A 28 -32.85 -9.88 8.23
CA ASP A 28 -32.70 -9.62 9.66
C ASP A 28 -32.80 -8.11 9.82
N SER A 29 -33.77 -7.67 10.60
CA SER A 29 -34.03 -6.26 10.83
C SER A 29 -32.87 -5.73 11.66
N VAL A 30 -31.99 -4.95 11.03
CA VAL A 30 -31.01 -4.13 11.77
C VAL A 30 -31.83 -3.31 12.78
N SER A 31 -31.45 -3.39 14.05
CA SER A 31 -32.09 -2.64 15.12
C SER A 31 -31.90 -1.14 14.83
N THR A 32 -32.98 -0.42 14.56
CA THR A 32 -32.94 1.03 14.42
C THR A 32 -33.22 1.66 15.78
N HIS A 33 -32.32 2.55 16.18
CA HIS A 33 -32.43 3.31 17.40
C HIS A 33 -33.17 4.64 17.15
N THR A 34 -33.79 5.18 18.19
CA THR A 34 -34.39 6.52 18.10
C THR A 34 -33.26 7.55 18.33
N VAL A 35 -32.75 8.12 17.23
CA VAL A 35 -31.75 9.18 17.21
C VAL A 35 -32.09 10.18 16.11
N ASN A 36 -31.68 11.44 16.26
CA ASN A 36 -31.83 12.44 15.22
C ASN A 36 -30.74 12.26 14.16
N ASP A 37 -31.11 12.36 12.89
CA ASP A 37 -30.17 12.38 11.76
C ASP A 37 -29.25 13.60 11.87
N GLY A 38 -27.96 13.43 11.55
CA GLY A 38 -26.97 14.49 11.61
C GLY A 38 -25.57 13.97 11.96
N ASN A 39 -24.64 14.91 12.10
CA ASN A 39 -23.31 14.64 12.60
C ASN A 39 -23.20 15.26 14.01
N TYR A 40 -22.76 14.47 14.96
CA TYR A 40 -22.68 14.85 16.37
C TYR A 40 -21.30 14.53 16.92
N THR A 41 -20.79 15.43 17.78
CA THR A 41 -19.49 15.25 18.41
C THR A 41 -19.69 14.73 19.83
N GLY A 42 -18.85 13.79 20.23
CA GLY A 42 -18.76 13.32 21.61
C GLY A 42 -17.32 13.21 22.05
N ILE A 43 -17.10 13.28 23.36
CA ILE A 43 -15.77 13.26 24.00
C ILE A 43 -15.78 12.18 25.06
N GLY A 44 -14.72 11.37 25.13
CA GLY A 44 -14.50 10.37 26.18
C GLY A 44 -13.12 10.53 26.82
N ASN A 45 -12.96 9.98 28.03
CA ASN A 45 -11.74 10.10 28.83
C ASN A 45 -10.82 8.90 28.55
N GLY A 46 -9.69 9.15 27.89
CA GLY A 46 -8.66 8.16 27.59
C GLY A 46 -7.61 8.01 28.69
N TYR A 47 -6.50 7.37 28.32
CA TYR A 47 -5.38 7.14 29.24
C TYR A 47 -4.50 8.40 29.40
N ASN A 48 -4.15 9.04 28.28
CA ASN A 48 -3.30 10.23 28.27
C ASN A 48 -4.09 11.54 28.11
N GLY A 49 -5.36 11.48 27.73
CA GLY A 49 -6.17 12.66 27.50
C GLY A 49 -7.57 12.33 26.98
N TYR A 50 -8.18 13.28 26.29
CA TYR A 50 -9.51 13.09 25.73
C TYR A 50 -9.44 12.46 24.33
N VAL A 51 -10.43 11.60 24.04
CA VAL A 51 -10.72 11.11 22.70
C VAL A 51 -11.99 11.79 22.21
N THR A 52 -11.93 12.46 21.08
CA THR A 52 -13.07 13.15 20.46
C THR A 52 -13.49 12.42 19.20
N VAL A 53 -14.79 12.14 19.05
CA VAL A 53 -15.34 11.51 17.86
C VAL A 53 -16.38 12.40 17.18
N SER A 54 -16.50 12.29 15.86
CA SER A 54 -17.63 12.75 15.06
C SER A 54 -18.43 11.54 14.59
N ALA A 55 -19.66 11.41 15.09
CA ALA A 55 -20.57 10.31 14.75
C ALA A 55 -21.67 10.80 13.81
N SER A 56 -21.95 10.04 12.73
CA SER A 56 -22.97 10.36 11.74
C SER A 56 -24.15 9.40 11.85
N PHE A 57 -25.37 9.93 12.00
CA PHE A 57 -26.61 9.17 12.10
C PHE A 57 -27.49 9.42 10.89
N ARG A 58 -28.11 8.37 10.35
CA ARG A 58 -29.06 8.39 9.22
C ARG A 58 -30.13 7.31 9.41
N ASN A 59 -31.41 7.71 9.40
CA ASN A 59 -32.54 6.79 9.53
C ASN A 59 -32.49 5.90 10.77
N GLY A 60 -32.01 6.44 11.91
CA GLY A 60 -31.88 5.68 13.16
C GLY A 60 -30.68 4.73 13.23
N LEU A 61 -29.76 4.83 12.27
CA LEU A 61 -28.51 4.03 12.23
C LEU A 61 -27.30 4.94 12.40
N LEU A 62 -26.29 4.45 13.11
CA LEU A 62 -24.95 5.02 13.13
C LEU A 62 -24.23 4.57 11.86
N THR A 63 -23.91 5.49 10.97
CA THR A 63 -23.37 5.19 9.63
C THR A 63 -21.89 5.48 9.51
N ASN A 64 -21.34 6.33 10.39
CA ASN A 64 -19.92 6.65 10.39
C ASN A 64 -19.48 7.18 11.76
N VAL A 65 -18.26 6.85 12.18
CA VAL A 65 -17.58 7.41 13.34
C VAL A 65 -16.14 7.71 12.97
N ILE A 66 -15.73 8.95 13.17
CA ILE A 66 -14.36 9.41 12.92
C ILE A 66 -13.79 9.94 14.23
N VAL A 67 -12.64 9.44 14.64
CA VAL A 67 -11.86 10.04 15.73
C VAL A 67 -11.24 11.31 15.17
N THR A 68 -11.63 12.46 15.72
CA THR A 68 -11.23 13.79 15.22
C THR A 68 -10.10 14.42 16.03
N ASP A 69 -9.93 13.99 17.29
CA ASP A 69 -8.84 14.44 18.16
C ASP A 69 -8.60 13.38 19.25
N GLU A 70 -7.33 13.14 19.56
CA GLU A 70 -6.92 12.21 20.61
C GLU A 70 -5.50 12.52 21.09
N GLN A 71 -5.16 12.10 22.31
CA GLN A 71 -3.84 12.29 22.93
C GLN A 71 -3.30 10.97 23.50
N GLU A 72 -3.73 9.87 22.93
CA GLU A 72 -3.36 8.52 23.37
C GLU A 72 -1.93 8.15 22.93
N THR A 73 -1.42 7.04 23.44
CA THR A 73 -0.08 6.57 23.08
C THR A 73 -0.13 5.86 21.72
N ASP A 74 0.57 6.40 20.73
CA ASP A 74 0.74 5.79 19.40
C ASP A 74 1.09 4.29 19.49
N ALA A 75 0.67 3.52 18.52
CA ALA A 75 0.85 2.06 18.40
C ALA A 75 0.14 1.21 19.47
N VAL A 76 -0.14 1.71 20.68
CA VAL A 76 -0.92 1.00 21.70
C VAL A 76 -2.41 1.23 21.49
N SER A 77 -2.78 2.45 21.17
CA SER A 77 -4.17 2.92 21.01
C SER A 77 -4.74 2.72 19.62
N ASP A 78 -3.90 2.65 18.56
CA ASP A 78 -4.32 2.60 17.15
C ASP A 78 -5.41 1.56 16.87
N ALA A 79 -5.25 0.35 17.43
CA ALA A 79 -6.23 -0.71 17.25
C ALA A 79 -7.59 -0.37 17.90
N ALA A 80 -7.60 0.35 19.03
CA ALA A 80 -8.82 0.76 19.70
C ALA A 80 -9.49 1.94 18.98
N LEU A 81 -8.71 2.92 18.54
CA LEU A 81 -9.19 4.11 17.84
C LEU A 81 -9.81 3.78 16.48
N THR A 82 -9.36 2.68 15.83
CA THR A 82 -9.86 2.24 14.53
C THR A 82 -10.98 1.21 14.65
N LYS A 83 -10.77 0.15 15.45
CA LYS A 83 -11.67 -1.00 15.50
C LYS A 83 -12.93 -0.78 16.32
N ILE A 84 -12.86 -0.01 17.41
CA ILE A 84 -14.05 0.22 18.23
C ILE A 84 -15.13 0.98 17.46
N PRO A 85 -14.81 2.07 16.71
CA PRO A 85 -15.79 2.69 15.82
C PRO A 85 -16.44 1.73 14.82
N GLU A 86 -15.64 0.87 14.17
CA GLU A 86 -16.14 -0.13 13.23
C GLU A 86 -17.10 -1.11 13.89
N TYR A 87 -16.75 -1.68 15.05
CA TYR A 87 -17.59 -2.61 15.79
C TYR A 87 -18.92 -1.98 16.20
N VAL A 88 -18.90 -0.74 16.68
CA VAL A 88 -20.13 -0.03 17.08
C VAL A 88 -21.03 0.26 15.88
N ILE A 89 -20.46 0.58 14.71
CA ILE A 89 -21.21 0.77 13.46
C ILE A 89 -21.84 -0.55 13.02
N ASP A 90 -21.06 -1.62 12.99
CA ASP A 90 -21.51 -2.94 12.51
C ASP A 90 -22.58 -3.54 13.43
N ASP A 91 -22.38 -3.47 14.73
CA ASP A 91 -23.28 -4.05 15.72
C ASP A 91 -24.45 -3.11 16.08
N GLN A 92 -24.39 -1.83 15.70
CA GLN A 92 -25.30 -0.79 16.14
C GLN A 92 -25.47 -0.84 17.68
N SER A 93 -24.38 -1.04 18.41
CA SER A 93 -24.33 -1.26 19.85
C SER A 93 -23.05 -0.73 20.45
N LEU A 94 -23.11 -0.21 21.69
CA LEU A 94 -21.95 0.12 22.51
C LEU A 94 -21.42 -1.08 23.31
N ASN A 95 -22.12 -2.23 23.27
CA ASN A 95 -21.70 -3.44 23.96
C ASN A 95 -20.80 -4.30 23.06
N VAL A 96 -19.64 -3.74 22.70
CA VAL A 96 -18.62 -4.38 21.86
C VAL A 96 -17.37 -4.72 22.71
N ASP A 97 -16.60 -5.71 22.26
CA ASP A 97 -15.40 -6.13 22.96
C ASP A 97 -14.29 -5.07 22.87
N VAL A 98 -13.60 -4.83 23.99
CA VAL A 98 -12.48 -3.90 24.05
C VAL A 98 -11.20 -4.53 23.51
N SER A 99 -10.36 -3.73 22.84
CA SER A 99 -9.07 -4.19 22.31
C SER A 99 -8.10 -4.55 23.43
N THR A 100 -7.55 -5.76 23.36
CA THR A 100 -6.54 -6.24 24.33
C THR A 100 -5.31 -5.34 24.28
N GLY A 101 -4.85 -4.85 25.44
CA GLY A 101 -3.73 -3.93 25.55
C GLY A 101 -4.09 -2.44 25.46
N ALA A 102 -5.25 -2.07 24.92
CA ALA A 102 -5.74 -0.70 24.78
C ALA A 102 -7.11 -0.49 25.47
N THR A 103 -7.33 -1.12 26.60
CA THR A 103 -8.65 -1.15 27.28
C THR A 103 -9.16 0.25 27.67
N GLN A 104 -8.28 1.15 28.12
CA GLN A 104 -8.69 2.50 28.53
C GLN A 104 -9.08 3.33 27.31
N THR A 105 -8.29 3.28 26.24
CA THR A 105 -8.60 3.96 24.98
C THR A 105 -9.89 3.41 24.35
N SER A 106 -10.11 2.08 24.38
CA SER A 106 -11.37 1.47 23.92
C SER A 106 -12.57 2.02 24.67
N LYS A 107 -12.48 2.14 26.02
CA LYS A 107 -13.53 2.72 26.84
C LYS A 107 -13.78 4.20 26.54
N ALA A 108 -12.71 4.96 26.28
CA ALA A 108 -12.80 6.36 25.91
C ALA A 108 -13.53 6.55 24.57
N VAL A 109 -13.23 5.71 23.56
CA VAL A 109 -13.93 5.73 22.28
C VAL A 109 -15.40 5.40 22.45
N LEU A 110 -15.74 4.36 23.24
CA LEU A 110 -17.13 3.99 23.54
C LEU A 110 -17.87 5.10 24.30
N GLU A 111 -17.22 5.74 25.27
CA GLU A 111 -17.76 6.89 25.99
C GLU A 111 -18.01 8.08 25.04
N ALA A 112 -17.05 8.37 24.15
CA ALA A 112 -17.20 9.43 23.15
C ALA A 112 -18.37 9.18 22.21
N ILE A 113 -18.51 7.94 21.70
CA ILE A 113 -19.67 7.57 20.86
C ILE A 113 -20.98 7.68 21.64
N GLY A 114 -21.01 7.23 22.91
CA GLY A 114 -22.18 7.36 23.79
C GLY A 114 -22.58 8.82 24.00
N ASN A 115 -21.61 9.72 24.18
CA ASN A 115 -21.86 11.16 24.28
C ASN A 115 -22.38 11.76 22.97
N ALA A 116 -21.91 11.28 21.81
CA ALA A 116 -22.47 11.68 20.51
C ALA A 116 -23.89 11.17 20.31
N ILE A 117 -24.24 9.95 20.77
CA ILE A 117 -25.60 9.40 20.77
C ILE A 117 -26.51 10.30 21.63
N THR A 118 -26.06 10.69 22.81
CA THR A 118 -26.80 11.61 23.69
C THR A 118 -27.04 12.95 23.00
N ALA A 119 -26.03 13.50 22.33
CA ALA A 119 -26.14 14.75 21.57
C ALA A 119 -27.15 14.63 20.40
N ALA A 120 -27.29 13.43 19.84
CA ALA A 120 -28.30 13.11 18.84
C ALA A 120 -29.70 12.82 19.41
N ASN A 121 -29.94 13.12 20.69
CA ASN A 121 -31.16 12.77 21.45
C ASN A 121 -31.45 11.25 21.53
N GLY A 122 -30.40 10.43 21.41
CA GLY A 122 -30.51 8.98 21.59
C GLY A 122 -30.40 8.55 23.05
N ASN A 123 -30.90 7.36 23.34
CA ASN A 123 -30.81 6.75 24.67
C ASN A 123 -29.63 5.78 24.72
N VAL A 124 -28.54 6.18 25.37
CA VAL A 124 -27.30 5.38 25.50
C VAL A 124 -27.56 4.01 26.14
N GLU A 125 -28.49 3.91 27.10
CA GLU A 125 -28.82 2.63 27.73
C GLU A 125 -29.42 1.61 26.73
N GLU A 126 -30.10 2.08 25.68
CA GLU A 126 -30.58 1.22 24.61
C GLU A 126 -29.48 0.69 23.74
N TRP A 127 -28.44 1.49 23.50
CA TRP A 127 -27.23 1.08 22.76
C TRP A 127 -26.30 0.20 23.60
N GLN A 128 -26.42 0.20 24.93
CA GLN A 128 -25.65 -0.66 25.85
C GLN A 128 -26.34 -1.99 26.14
N LYS A 129 -27.65 -2.10 25.86
CA LYS A 129 -28.34 -3.37 26.02
C LYS A 129 -27.73 -4.40 25.07
N ASP A 130 -27.59 -5.63 25.58
CA ASP A 130 -27.23 -6.76 24.72
C ASP A 130 -28.15 -6.74 23.50
N CYS A 131 -27.63 -6.40 22.35
CA CYS A 131 -28.26 -6.79 21.11
C CYS A 131 -28.35 -8.30 21.19
N THR A 132 -29.55 -8.85 21.33
CA THR A 132 -29.85 -10.29 21.37
C THR A 132 -29.59 -10.98 20.03
N GLY A 133 -28.69 -10.47 19.30
CA GLY A 133 -27.91 -10.96 18.21
C GLY A 133 -26.46 -10.64 18.47
N LYS A 134 -25.82 -11.23 19.52
CA LYS A 134 -24.42 -11.57 19.35
C LYS A 134 -24.42 -12.34 18.06
N ASN A 135 -23.90 -11.71 17.00
CA ASN A 135 -23.70 -12.38 15.74
C ASN A 135 -22.95 -13.65 16.09
N LYS A 136 -23.67 -14.79 16.12
CA LYS A 136 -22.99 -16.07 16.10
C LYS A 136 -22.08 -15.94 14.91
N GLU A 137 -20.78 -16.02 15.13
CA GLU A 137 -19.78 -16.04 14.06
C GLU A 137 -20.39 -16.82 12.90
N LYS A 138 -20.78 -16.09 11.86
CA LYS A 138 -21.38 -16.75 10.69
C LYS A 138 -20.24 -17.34 9.92
N VAL A 139 -20.27 -18.63 9.71
CA VAL A 139 -19.33 -19.28 8.79
C VAL A 139 -19.90 -19.16 7.38
N ILE A 140 -19.12 -18.53 6.51
CA ILE A 140 -19.38 -18.39 5.08
C ILE A 140 -18.49 -19.42 4.39
N GLU A 141 -19.10 -20.49 3.91
CA GLU A 141 -18.40 -21.52 3.14
C GLU A 141 -18.40 -21.14 1.66
N GLU A 142 -17.25 -21.27 1.01
CA GLU A 142 -17.08 -20.95 -0.40
C GLU A 142 -16.16 -21.95 -1.09
N GLU A 143 -16.52 -22.32 -2.31
CA GLU A 143 -15.72 -23.25 -3.15
C GLU A 143 -15.29 -22.54 -4.43
N SER A 144 -14.00 -22.68 -4.78
CA SER A 144 -13.40 -22.17 -6.01
C SER A 144 -12.26 -23.08 -6.48
N ASP A 145 -11.80 -22.91 -7.71
CA ASP A 145 -10.61 -23.66 -8.17
C ASP A 145 -9.36 -23.19 -7.42
N VAL A 146 -9.26 -21.87 -7.15
CA VAL A 146 -8.10 -21.25 -6.49
C VAL A 146 -8.56 -20.22 -5.47
N THR A 147 -7.99 -20.28 -4.27
CA THR A 147 -8.10 -19.22 -3.27
C THR A 147 -6.85 -18.34 -3.30
N VAL A 148 -7.03 -17.03 -3.46
CA VAL A 148 -5.95 -16.04 -3.45
C VAL A 148 -6.07 -15.18 -2.19
N VAL A 149 -4.99 -15.05 -1.44
CA VAL A 149 -4.93 -14.28 -0.18
C VAL A 149 -4.06 -13.05 -0.39
N GLY A 150 -4.66 -11.88 -0.32
CA GLY A 150 -4.06 -10.58 -0.59
C GLY A 150 -4.48 -10.02 -1.95
N GLY A 151 -5.15 -8.87 -1.92
CA GLY A 151 -5.67 -8.16 -3.10
C GLY A 151 -4.72 -7.07 -3.62
N GLY A 152 -3.40 -7.21 -3.41
CA GLY A 152 -2.38 -6.35 -4.03
C GLY A 152 -2.08 -6.71 -5.48
N ALA A 153 -1.06 -6.09 -6.09
CA ALA A 153 -0.69 -6.29 -7.50
C ALA A 153 -0.53 -7.78 -7.88
N ALA A 154 0.14 -8.57 -7.04
CA ALA A 154 0.35 -10.00 -7.30
C ALA A 154 -0.95 -10.80 -7.24
N GLY A 155 -1.78 -10.58 -6.21
CA GLY A 155 -3.06 -11.28 -6.08
C GLY A 155 -4.04 -10.92 -7.19
N ILE A 156 -4.12 -9.65 -7.55
CA ILE A 156 -4.94 -9.17 -8.68
C ILE A 156 -4.47 -9.81 -10.00
N ALA A 157 -3.16 -9.82 -10.25
CA ALA A 157 -2.60 -10.46 -11.45
C ALA A 157 -2.95 -11.95 -11.50
N THR A 158 -2.84 -12.66 -10.36
CA THR A 158 -3.21 -14.07 -10.24
C THR A 158 -4.70 -14.29 -10.56
N VAL A 159 -5.58 -13.50 -9.93
CA VAL A 159 -7.04 -13.58 -10.14
C VAL A 159 -7.40 -13.35 -11.60
N LEU A 160 -6.92 -12.25 -12.20
CA LEU A 160 -7.26 -11.87 -13.57
C LEU A 160 -6.72 -12.88 -14.58
N ARG A 161 -5.53 -13.41 -14.36
CA ARG A 161 -4.97 -14.43 -15.25
C ARG A 161 -5.72 -15.76 -15.16
N LEU A 162 -6.10 -16.21 -13.97
CA LEU A 162 -6.93 -17.42 -13.79
C LEU A 162 -8.30 -17.26 -14.42
N GLN A 163 -8.94 -16.11 -14.23
CA GLN A 163 -10.25 -15.81 -14.83
C GLN A 163 -10.18 -15.76 -16.37
N GLU A 164 -9.13 -15.17 -16.94
CA GLU A 164 -8.87 -15.21 -18.39
C GLU A 164 -8.81 -16.64 -18.92
N LYS A 165 -8.32 -17.58 -18.10
CA LYS A 165 -8.22 -19.01 -18.44
C LYS A 165 -9.49 -19.81 -18.08
N GLY A 166 -10.52 -19.17 -17.54
CA GLY A 166 -11.83 -19.77 -17.24
C GLY A 166 -11.93 -20.50 -15.90
N TYR A 167 -11.01 -20.24 -14.96
CA TYR A 167 -11.02 -20.83 -13.61
C TYR A 167 -11.66 -19.89 -12.60
N THR A 168 -12.37 -20.45 -11.62
CA THR A 168 -13.02 -19.70 -10.55
C THR A 168 -12.03 -19.35 -9.44
N THR A 169 -12.16 -18.13 -8.89
CA THR A 169 -11.27 -17.63 -7.84
C THR A 169 -12.06 -17.04 -6.68
N SER A 170 -11.53 -17.22 -5.46
CA SER A 170 -11.94 -16.51 -4.25
C SER A 170 -10.78 -15.66 -3.76
N LEU A 171 -10.97 -14.35 -3.70
CA LEU A 171 -9.98 -13.37 -3.26
C LEU A 171 -10.29 -12.90 -1.85
N ILE A 172 -9.36 -13.10 -0.93
CA ILE A 172 -9.43 -12.67 0.46
C ILE A 172 -8.51 -11.46 0.66
N GLU A 173 -9.06 -10.32 1.07
CA GLU A 173 -8.31 -9.09 1.30
C GLU A 173 -8.58 -8.56 2.72
N LYS A 174 -7.54 -8.23 3.45
CA LYS A 174 -7.60 -7.75 4.82
C LYS A 174 -8.08 -6.30 4.92
N ASP A 175 -7.71 -5.47 3.94
CA ASP A 175 -8.15 -4.08 3.87
C ASP A 175 -9.61 -3.97 3.38
N SER A 176 -10.20 -2.80 3.53
CA SER A 176 -11.54 -2.48 3.02
C SER A 176 -11.64 -2.47 1.49
N GLU A 177 -10.49 -2.32 0.81
CA GLU A 177 -10.39 -2.24 -0.65
C GLU A 177 -9.22 -3.08 -1.16
N ILE A 178 -9.36 -3.64 -2.35
CA ILE A 178 -8.24 -4.25 -3.07
C ILE A 178 -7.38 -3.17 -3.73
N GLY A 179 -6.17 -3.53 -4.13
CA GLY A 179 -5.16 -2.63 -4.71
C GLY A 179 -3.83 -2.72 -3.96
N GLY A 180 -3.91 -2.95 -2.63
CA GLY A 180 -2.69 -3.06 -1.82
C GLY A 180 -1.79 -1.84 -1.99
N SER A 181 -0.48 -2.05 -2.06
CA SER A 181 0.51 -0.98 -2.24
C SER A 181 0.38 -0.21 -3.56
N LEU A 182 -0.34 -0.72 -4.57
CA LEU A 182 -0.62 0.04 -5.79
C LEU A 182 -1.31 1.37 -5.52
N ARG A 183 -2.16 1.45 -4.50
CA ARG A 183 -2.84 2.69 -4.08
C ARG A 183 -1.88 3.80 -3.63
N TYR A 184 -0.66 3.43 -3.25
CA TYR A 184 0.42 4.36 -2.85
C TYR A 184 1.41 4.62 -3.98
N TYR A 185 1.55 3.66 -4.91
CA TYR A 185 2.55 3.71 -5.98
C TYR A 185 1.92 3.96 -7.37
N ALA A 186 0.69 4.49 -7.42
CA ALA A 186 0.01 4.80 -8.69
C ALA A 186 0.84 5.70 -9.61
N ASN A 187 1.62 6.64 -9.04
CA ASN A 187 2.51 7.54 -9.77
C ASN A 187 3.94 6.99 -9.93
N SER A 188 4.13 5.69 -9.76
CA SER A 188 5.43 5.04 -9.91
C SER A 188 5.57 4.39 -11.29
N GLY A 189 6.63 3.64 -11.46
CA GLY A 189 6.90 2.88 -12.67
C GLY A 189 7.32 1.46 -12.35
N GLN A 190 7.48 0.69 -13.40
CA GLN A 190 7.98 -0.68 -13.30
C GLN A 190 9.03 -0.97 -14.36
N ILE A 191 9.80 -2.03 -14.15
CA ILE A 191 10.67 -2.62 -15.17
C ILE A 191 9.79 -3.13 -16.32
N VAL A 192 10.17 -2.76 -17.54
CA VAL A 192 9.51 -3.19 -18.80
C VAL A 192 10.46 -3.93 -19.72
N ALA A 193 11.62 -4.35 -19.22
CA ALA A 193 12.66 -5.06 -19.91
C ALA A 193 12.10 -6.30 -20.66
N GLY A 194 12.63 -6.61 -21.83
CA GLY A 194 12.23 -7.76 -22.62
C GLY A 194 10.82 -7.72 -23.22
N SER A 195 10.02 -6.67 -22.95
CA SER A 195 8.71 -6.51 -23.58
C SER A 195 8.82 -6.25 -25.09
N THR A 196 7.76 -6.59 -25.82
CA THR A 196 7.70 -6.34 -27.28
C THR A 196 7.99 -4.86 -27.59
N LYS A 197 7.46 -3.93 -26.78
CA LYS A 197 7.70 -2.50 -26.95
C LYS A 197 9.18 -2.14 -26.74
N ALA A 198 9.79 -2.59 -25.64
CA ALA A 198 11.18 -2.30 -25.32
C ALA A 198 12.13 -2.85 -26.40
N ASN A 199 11.86 -4.06 -26.89
CA ASN A 199 12.62 -4.69 -27.97
C ASN A 199 12.50 -3.93 -29.30
N LEU A 200 11.29 -3.50 -29.69
CA LEU A 200 11.07 -2.73 -30.93
C LEU A 200 11.74 -1.34 -30.89
N GLU A 201 11.83 -0.75 -29.71
CA GLU A 201 12.50 0.54 -29.51
C GLU A 201 14.02 0.39 -29.33
N GLY A 202 14.52 -0.85 -29.28
CA GLY A 202 15.96 -1.16 -29.15
C GLY A 202 16.56 -0.77 -27.80
N VAL A 203 15.72 -0.68 -26.77
CA VAL A 203 16.11 -0.12 -25.47
C VAL A 203 16.66 -1.21 -24.56
N ASP A 204 16.07 -2.42 -24.56
CA ASP A 204 16.48 -3.50 -23.68
C ASP A 204 15.92 -4.87 -24.07
N THR A 205 16.75 -5.89 -23.91
CA THR A 205 16.41 -7.29 -24.15
C THR A 205 16.15 -8.09 -22.87
N ALA A 206 16.19 -7.48 -21.71
CA ALA A 206 16.19 -8.09 -20.38
C ALA A 206 17.40 -9.01 -20.08
N SER A 207 18.29 -9.24 -21.00
CA SER A 207 19.38 -10.23 -20.89
C SER A 207 20.43 -9.98 -19.83
N THR A 208 20.35 -8.87 -19.09
CA THR A 208 21.25 -8.50 -18.00
C THR A 208 20.54 -8.32 -16.66
N LEU A 209 19.21 -8.47 -16.64
CA LEU A 209 18.42 -8.14 -15.46
C LEU A 209 18.78 -8.99 -14.24
N ALA A 210 18.95 -10.30 -14.42
CA ALA A 210 19.33 -11.22 -13.34
C ALA A 210 20.76 -10.94 -12.84
N GLU A 211 21.70 -10.63 -13.75
CA GLU A 211 23.06 -10.26 -13.41
C GLU A 211 23.09 -8.92 -12.66
N ASP A 212 22.34 -7.92 -13.12
CA ASP A 212 22.23 -6.61 -12.49
C ASP A 212 21.66 -6.72 -11.07
N ILE A 213 20.58 -7.48 -10.86
CA ILE A 213 20.00 -7.73 -9.54
C ILE A 213 21.03 -8.40 -8.63
N THR A 214 21.74 -9.41 -9.14
CA THR A 214 22.75 -10.14 -8.38
C THR A 214 23.92 -9.24 -7.97
N ALA A 215 24.40 -8.40 -8.88
CA ALA A 215 25.46 -7.43 -8.58
C ALA A 215 25.00 -6.37 -7.58
N TYR A 216 23.81 -5.81 -7.78
CA TYR A 216 23.26 -4.75 -6.92
C TYR A 216 22.95 -5.23 -5.50
N SER A 217 22.49 -6.48 -5.35
CA SER A 217 22.21 -7.10 -4.05
C SER A 217 23.46 -7.63 -3.33
N ASN A 218 24.65 -7.40 -3.83
CA ASN A 218 25.90 -7.98 -3.30
C ASN A 218 25.87 -9.52 -3.27
N GLN A 219 25.21 -10.15 -4.23
CA GLN A 219 25.07 -11.62 -4.35
C GLN A 219 24.28 -12.27 -3.19
N THR A 220 23.39 -11.53 -2.53
CA THR A 220 22.56 -12.04 -1.44
C THR A 220 21.16 -12.51 -1.91
N ASN A 221 20.81 -12.29 -3.18
CA ASN A 221 19.56 -12.69 -3.81
C ASN A 221 19.53 -14.19 -4.14
N SER A 222 18.35 -14.69 -4.54
CA SER A 222 18.20 -15.99 -5.19
C SER A 222 18.49 -15.88 -6.69
N PRO A 223 19.60 -16.43 -7.21
CA PRO A 223 19.89 -16.38 -8.65
C PRO A 223 18.79 -17.03 -9.50
N THR A 224 18.17 -18.11 -9.01
CA THR A 224 17.08 -18.80 -9.70
C THR A 224 15.86 -17.91 -9.85
N LEU A 225 15.46 -17.18 -8.79
CA LEU A 225 14.31 -16.29 -8.85
C LEU A 225 14.59 -15.04 -9.68
N SER A 226 15.83 -14.52 -9.65
CA SER A 226 16.21 -13.40 -10.51
C SER A 226 16.23 -13.79 -11.98
N GLN A 227 16.65 -15.02 -12.30
CA GLN A 227 16.58 -15.55 -13.66
C GLN A 227 15.13 -15.76 -14.11
N LEU A 228 14.27 -16.32 -13.25
CA LEU A 228 12.84 -16.43 -13.52
C LEU A 228 12.23 -15.05 -13.80
N PHE A 229 12.63 -14.03 -13.03
CA PHE A 229 12.17 -12.68 -13.26
C PHE A 229 12.59 -12.14 -14.64
N GLU A 230 13.85 -12.31 -15.00
CA GLU A 230 14.37 -11.94 -16.34
C GLU A 230 13.59 -12.63 -17.46
N ASP A 231 13.37 -13.93 -17.33
CA ASP A 231 12.72 -14.76 -18.37
C ASP A 231 11.24 -14.39 -18.58
N GLN A 232 10.54 -13.94 -17.53
CA GLN A 232 9.08 -13.80 -17.53
C GLN A 232 8.57 -12.36 -17.60
N ILE A 233 9.41 -11.36 -17.29
CA ILE A 233 8.94 -9.98 -17.15
C ILE A 233 8.44 -9.39 -18.48
N GLY A 234 9.12 -9.65 -19.57
CA GLY A 234 8.75 -9.11 -20.90
C GLY A 234 7.35 -9.53 -21.33
N GLU A 235 7.04 -10.83 -21.24
CA GLU A 235 5.70 -11.36 -21.56
C GLU A 235 4.65 -10.81 -20.58
N THR A 236 5.01 -10.63 -19.32
CA THR A 236 4.09 -10.05 -18.32
C THR A 236 3.71 -8.62 -18.67
N VAL A 237 4.65 -7.78 -19.06
CA VAL A 237 4.40 -6.40 -19.50
C VAL A 237 3.51 -6.36 -20.74
N ASP A 238 3.75 -7.26 -21.71
CA ASP A 238 2.91 -7.38 -22.90
C ASP A 238 1.48 -7.80 -22.54
N TRP A 239 1.31 -8.74 -21.60
CA TRP A 239 0.02 -9.14 -21.07
C TRP A 239 -0.68 -7.99 -20.34
N GLN A 240 0.01 -7.26 -19.47
CA GLN A 240 -0.52 -6.08 -18.79
C GLN A 240 -1.08 -5.05 -19.79
N SER A 241 -0.30 -4.73 -20.81
CA SER A 241 -0.70 -3.73 -21.81
C SER A 241 -1.85 -4.20 -22.70
N LYS A 242 -1.84 -5.47 -23.09
CA LYS A 242 -2.84 -6.02 -24.03
C LYS A 242 -4.15 -6.40 -23.36
N ILE A 243 -4.10 -6.98 -22.17
CA ILE A 243 -5.25 -7.57 -21.48
C ILE A 243 -5.79 -6.65 -20.41
N LEU A 244 -4.90 -6.05 -19.59
CA LEU A 244 -5.32 -5.19 -18.47
C LEU A 244 -5.46 -3.71 -18.87
N GLY A 245 -5.00 -3.34 -20.08
CA GLY A 245 -5.05 -1.96 -20.57
C GLY A 245 -4.08 -1.01 -19.87
N ILE A 246 -3.07 -1.53 -19.15
CA ILE A 246 -2.04 -0.72 -18.50
C ILE A 246 -1.18 -0.03 -19.56
N THR A 247 -1.02 1.27 -19.45
CA THR A 247 -0.22 2.09 -20.35
C THR A 247 0.93 2.79 -19.62
N PHE A 248 1.98 3.12 -20.36
CA PHE A 248 3.18 3.77 -19.83
C PHE A 248 3.38 5.15 -20.44
N ASP A 249 3.89 6.11 -19.64
CA ASP A 249 4.08 7.49 -20.05
C ASP A 249 5.18 7.61 -21.12
N LYS A 250 4.76 7.95 -22.32
CA LYS A 250 5.65 8.12 -23.48
C LYS A 250 6.42 9.43 -23.46
N LYS A 251 5.97 10.43 -22.69
CA LYS A 251 6.64 11.74 -22.60
C LYS A 251 7.85 11.66 -21.69
N ILE A 252 7.72 10.95 -20.57
CA ILE A 252 8.84 10.66 -19.66
C ILE A 252 9.77 9.63 -20.32
N GLY A 253 9.19 8.61 -20.98
CA GLY A 253 9.95 7.54 -21.61
C GLY A 253 10.65 6.63 -20.60
N TYR A 254 11.77 6.05 -21.01
CA TYR A 254 12.56 5.16 -20.16
C TYR A 254 13.44 5.96 -19.19
N VAL A 255 13.36 5.61 -17.92
CA VAL A 255 14.15 6.26 -16.87
C VAL A 255 15.31 5.36 -16.41
N PRO A 256 16.49 5.94 -16.14
CA PRO A 256 17.57 5.19 -15.51
C PRO A 256 17.19 4.85 -14.08
N THR A 257 17.57 3.67 -13.66
CA THR A 257 17.31 3.17 -12.32
C THR A 257 18.58 2.55 -11.77
N ASP A 258 18.81 2.77 -10.49
CA ASP A 258 19.94 2.18 -9.80
C ASP A 258 19.84 0.67 -9.71
N GLY A 259 20.99 0.03 -9.84
CA GLY A 259 21.09 -1.42 -9.86
C GLY A 259 20.72 -2.04 -11.21
N LEU A 260 20.39 -1.24 -12.22
CA LEU A 260 20.16 -1.71 -13.59
C LEU A 260 21.13 -1.06 -14.55
N SER A 261 21.80 -1.86 -15.36
CA SER A 261 22.77 -1.40 -16.37
C SER A 261 22.07 -0.70 -17.55
N LEU A 262 20.81 -1.01 -17.79
CA LEU A 262 20.01 -0.49 -18.89
C LEU A 262 18.81 0.33 -18.38
N LYS A 263 18.37 1.29 -19.21
CA LYS A 263 17.16 2.09 -18.93
C LYS A 263 15.93 1.27 -19.24
N SER A 264 15.47 0.47 -18.29
CA SER A 264 14.38 -0.47 -18.48
C SER A 264 13.13 -0.18 -17.66
N VAL A 265 13.08 0.96 -16.96
CA VAL A 265 11.93 1.37 -16.16
C VAL A 265 11.11 2.42 -16.90
N MET A 266 9.79 2.25 -16.95
CA MET A 266 8.83 3.24 -17.43
C MET A 266 7.82 3.57 -16.35
N MET A 267 7.45 4.86 -16.26
CA MET A 267 6.36 5.32 -15.40
C MET A 267 5.02 4.94 -16.01
N TYR A 268 4.02 4.69 -15.17
CA TYR A 268 2.65 4.49 -15.64
C TYR A 268 2.07 5.78 -16.23
N ASP A 269 1.19 5.65 -17.22
CA ASP A 269 0.52 6.79 -17.86
C ASP A 269 -0.73 7.18 -17.05
N GLU A 270 -0.64 8.26 -16.30
CA GLU A 270 -1.74 8.81 -15.50
C GLU A 270 -2.96 9.25 -16.34
N SER A 271 -2.80 9.43 -17.66
CA SER A 271 -3.90 9.84 -18.54
C SER A 271 -4.94 8.74 -18.75
N SER A 272 -4.61 7.49 -18.47
CA SER A 272 -5.53 6.34 -18.53
C SER A 272 -6.34 6.13 -17.25
N GLY A 273 -6.16 6.96 -16.22
CA GLY A 273 -6.69 6.79 -14.88
C GLY A 273 -5.70 6.11 -13.95
N GLU A 274 -6.03 6.05 -12.67
CA GLU A 274 -5.18 5.36 -11.71
C GLU A 274 -5.20 3.86 -11.97
N ILE A 275 -4.02 3.25 -11.92
CA ILE A 275 -3.85 1.83 -12.22
C ILE A 275 -4.62 0.93 -11.24
N ASP A 276 -4.72 1.33 -9.98
CA ASP A 276 -5.49 0.61 -8.97
C ASP A 276 -6.99 0.64 -9.26
N ASP A 277 -7.55 1.79 -9.66
CA ASP A 277 -8.96 1.92 -10.08
C ASP A 277 -9.27 1.04 -11.29
N LEU A 278 -8.36 1.01 -12.29
CA LEU A 278 -8.48 0.14 -13.46
C LEU A 278 -8.53 -1.33 -13.05
N LEU A 279 -7.60 -1.77 -12.24
CA LEU A 279 -7.50 -3.17 -11.82
C LEU A 279 -8.64 -3.60 -10.90
N GLN A 280 -9.10 -2.73 -10.00
CA GLN A 280 -10.29 -3.00 -9.19
C GLN A 280 -11.54 -3.19 -10.05
N LYS A 281 -11.68 -2.39 -11.12
CA LYS A 281 -12.77 -2.54 -12.08
C LYS A 281 -12.68 -3.87 -12.82
N GLU A 282 -11.50 -4.26 -13.30
CA GLU A 282 -11.31 -5.53 -14.01
C GLU A 282 -11.62 -6.74 -13.12
N VAL A 283 -11.22 -6.72 -11.85
CA VAL A 283 -11.58 -7.77 -10.89
C VAL A 283 -13.09 -7.86 -10.68
N LYS A 284 -13.80 -6.73 -10.58
CA LYS A 284 -15.27 -6.72 -10.47
C LYS A 284 -15.96 -7.30 -11.71
N VAL A 285 -15.41 -7.00 -12.90
CA VAL A 285 -15.97 -7.51 -14.18
C VAL A 285 -15.66 -8.99 -14.37
N SER A 286 -14.55 -9.49 -13.84
CA SER A 286 -14.12 -10.88 -13.99
C SER A 286 -15.07 -11.91 -13.36
N GLY A 287 -15.91 -11.48 -12.39
CA GLY A 287 -16.83 -12.36 -11.67
C GLY A 287 -16.18 -13.15 -10.53
N SER A 288 -14.97 -12.78 -10.12
CA SER A 288 -14.31 -13.34 -8.93
C SER A 288 -15.10 -13.02 -7.66
N SER A 289 -15.18 -13.96 -6.74
CA SER A 289 -15.63 -13.67 -5.38
C SER A 289 -14.56 -12.88 -4.64
N VAL A 290 -14.93 -11.75 -4.05
CA VAL A 290 -14.00 -10.85 -3.34
C VAL A 290 -14.52 -10.59 -1.93
N HIS A 291 -13.69 -10.92 -0.94
CA HIS A 291 -13.97 -10.68 0.47
C HIS A 291 -12.96 -9.67 1.01
N THR A 292 -13.38 -8.44 1.17
CA THR A 292 -12.62 -7.37 1.85
C THR A 292 -12.89 -7.36 3.36
N ASN A 293 -12.08 -6.60 4.12
CA ASN A 293 -12.11 -6.59 5.58
C ASN A 293 -11.96 -8.00 6.18
N ALA A 294 -11.20 -8.89 5.52
CA ALA A 294 -11.05 -10.29 5.87
C ALA A 294 -9.56 -10.68 5.95
N GLY A 295 -9.03 -10.76 7.17
CA GLY A 295 -7.67 -11.21 7.42
C GLY A 295 -7.57 -12.73 7.50
N ILE A 296 -6.55 -13.31 6.87
CA ILE A 296 -6.27 -14.75 6.99
C ILE A 296 -5.91 -15.11 8.44
N ILE A 297 -6.51 -16.17 8.96
CA ILE A 297 -6.25 -16.70 10.32
C ILE A 297 -5.76 -18.15 10.33
N GLY A 298 -5.76 -18.84 9.19
CA GLY A 298 -5.26 -20.22 9.08
C GLY A 298 -5.38 -20.79 7.68
N LEU A 299 -4.58 -21.83 7.43
CA LEU A 299 -4.76 -22.72 6.30
C LEU A 299 -5.64 -23.90 6.74
N ARG A 300 -6.40 -24.47 5.81
CA ARG A 300 -7.22 -25.67 6.03
C ARG A 300 -6.54 -26.86 5.39
N TYR A 301 -6.49 -27.96 6.11
CA TYR A 301 -5.82 -29.20 5.68
C TYR A 301 -6.80 -30.34 5.60
N ASP A 302 -6.57 -31.28 4.71
CA ASP A 302 -7.23 -32.59 4.71
C ASP A 302 -6.51 -33.57 5.65
N GLU A 303 -7.03 -34.80 5.77
CA GLU A 303 -6.46 -35.85 6.63
C GLU A 303 -5.03 -36.26 6.23
N SER A 304 -4.60 -35.97 5.00
CA SER A 304 -3.24 -36.23 4.51
C SER A 304 -2.24 -35.12 4.81
N GLY A 305 -2.71 -33.96 5.35
CA GLY A 305 -1.90 -32.78 5.56
C GLY A 305 -1.79 -31.89 4.32
N LYS A 306 -2.56 -32.14 3.28
CA LYS A 306 -2.61 -31.29 2.09
C LYS A 306 -3.50 -30.08 2.34
N VAL A 307 -3.07 -28.88 1.92
CA VAL A 307 -3.89 -27.67 2.00
C VAL A 307 -5.09 -27.79 1.05
N ILE A 308 -6.28 -27.52 1.58
CA ILE A 308 -7.55 -27.56 0.85
C ILE A 308 -8.29 -26.21 0.84
N GLY A 309 -7.69 -25.15 1.35
CA GLY A 309 -8.28 -23.83 1.41
C GLY A 309 -7.72 -22.98 2.53
N VAL A 310 -8.40 -21.88 2.82
CA VAL A 310 -8.03 -20.97 3.89
C VAL A 310 -9.20 -20.68 4.83
N ARG A 311 -8.86 -20.22 6.02
CA ARG A 311 -9.78 -19.63 6.98
C ARG A 311 -9.41 -18.18 7.19
N ALA A 312 -10.39 -17.29 7.03
CA ALA A 312 -10.21 -15.86 7.23
C ALA A 312 -11.29 -15.32 8.17
N LYS A 313 -10.95 -14.26 8.91
CA LYS A 313 -11.88 -13.59 9.81
C LYS A 313 -12.15 -12.19 9.30
N LYS A 314 -13.42 -11.86 9.14
CA LYS A 314 -13.87 -10.51 8.81
C LYS A 314 -13.83 -9.60 10.04
N SER A 315 -13.77 -8.29 9.82
CA SER A 315 -13.81 -7.28 10.89
C SER A 315 -15.09 -7.37 11.74
N ASN A 316 -16.22 -7.80 11.14
CA ASN A 316 -17.49 -8.03 11.85
C ASN A 316 -17.56 -9.38 12.60
N GLY A 317 -16.45 -10.13 12.65
CA GLY A 317 -16.36 -11.41 13.34
C GLY A 317 -16.74 -12.64 12.51
N ASP A 318 -17.36 -12.49 11.33
CA ASP A 318 -17.71 -13.61 10.46
C ASP A 318 -16.46 -14.36 10.01
N ILE A 319 -16.56 -15.66 9.87
CA ILE A 319 -15.50 -16.53 9.39
C ILE A 319 -15.78 -16.89 7.93
N ILE A 320 -14.79 -16.75 7.08
CA ILE A 320 -14.81 -17.27 5.71
C ILE A 320 -13.97 -18.54 5.70
N GLU A 321 -14.57 -19.62 5.23
CA GLU A 321 -13.89 -20.88 4.99
C GLU A 321 -13.93 -21.22 3.51
N THR A 322 -12.81 -21.07 2.82
CA THR A 322 -12.72 -21.44 1.42
C THR A 322 -12.33 -22.92 1.28
N THR A 323 -12.79 -23.55 0.20
CA THR A 323 -12.32 -24.86 -0.26
C THR A 323 -11.83 -24.70 -1.69
N SER A 324 -10.57 -25.06 -1.95
CA SER A 324 -9.96 -24.90 -3.26
C SER A 324 -8.86 -25.93 -3.50
N LYS A 325 -8.54 -26.19 -4.79
CA LYS A 325 -7.46 -27.10 -5.18
C LYS A 325 -6.08 -26.50 -4.93
N TYR A 326 -5.99 -25.18 -5.06
CA TYR A 326 -4.75 -24.41 -4.92
C TYR A 326 -4.97 -23.16 -4.08
N VAL A 327 -3.94 -22.75 -3.35
CA VAL A 327 -3.90 -21.52 -2.56
C VAL A 327 -2.70 -20.69 -2.99
N VAL A 328 -2.93 -19.39 -3.20
CA VAL A 328 -1.86 -18.42 -3.50
C VAL A 328 -1.79 -17.41 -2.38
N LEU A 329 -0.65 -17.32 -1.70
CA LEU A 329 -0.37 -16.31 -0.70
C LEU A 329 0.30 -15.11 -1.39
N ALA A 330 -0.41 -13.98 -1.46
CA ALA A 330 0.02 -12.73 -2.06
C ALA A 330 -0.11 -11.56 -1.06
N THR A 331 0.23 -11.82 0.21
CA THR A 331 -0.05 -10.97 1.38
C THR A 331 0.89 -9.78 1.52
N GLY A 332 1.82 -9.59 0.60
CA GLY A 332 2.74 -8.45 0.60
C GLY A 332 3.86 -8.56 1.65
N THR A 333 4.45 -7.41 1.95
CA THR A 333 5.60 -7.24 2.84
C THR A 333 5.23 -7.32 4.32
N SER A 334 6.22 -7.51 5.17
CA SER A 334 6.10 -7.38 6.63
C SER A 334 6.63 -6.05 7.18
N ALA A 335 7.00 -5.11 6.31
CA ALA A 335 7.66 -3.85 6.71
C ALA A 335 6.83 -2.98 7.68
N GLY A 336 5.51 -3.13 7.70
CA GLY A 336 4.61 -2.47 8.65
C GLY A 336 4.60 -3.08 10.06
N ASN A 337 5.19 -4.27 10.26
CA ASN A 337 5.15 -4.97 11.55
C ASN A 337 6.51 -4.93 12.25
N LEU A 338 6.64 -4.10 13.28
CA LEU A 338 7.87 -3.92 14.05
C LEU A 338 8.40 -5.23 14.69
N ASN A 339 7.53 -6.21 14.95
CA ASN A 339 7.93 -7.50 15.52
C ASN A 339 8.58 -8.44 14.51
N LEU A 340 8.38 -8.19 13.21
CA LEU A 340 8.92 -9.01 12.12
C LEU A 340 10.15 -8.40 11.44
N ILE A 341 10.55 -7.20 11.82
CA ILE A 341 11.77 -6.56 11.33
C ILE A 341 12.88 -6.56 12.39
N PRO A 342 14.17 -6.50 11.97
CA PRO A 342 15.29 -6.45 12.91
C PRO A 342 15.18 -5.31 13.90
N GLU A 343 15.60 -5.52 15.15
CA GLU A 343 15.52 -4.53 16.23
C GLU A 343 16.20 -3.19 15.86
N ARG A 344 17.35 -3.27 15.19
CA ARG A 344 18.10 -2.08 14.72
C ARG A 344 17.29 -1.17 13.77
N ASP A 345 16.22 -1.72 13.16
CA ASP A 345 15.45 -1.07 12.10
C ASP A 345 14.08 -0.54 12.60
N ARG A 346 13.71 -0.86 13.86
CA ARG A 346 12.40 -0.52 14.45
C ARG A 346 12.19 0.98 14.66
N ASN A 347 13.25 1.77 14.77
CA ASN A 347 13.19 3.22 14.96
C ASN A 347 13.01 4.01 13.65
N SER A 348 12.84 3.34 12.50
CA SER A 348 12.57 4.01 11.24
C SER A 348 11.08 4.21 11.03
N ASN A 349 10.70 5.35 10.45
CA ASN A 349 9.33 5.57 9.98
C ASN A 349 8.96 4.53 8.93
N TYR A 350 7.66 4.28 8.76
CA TYR A 350 7.16 3.36 7.75
C TYR A 350 6.35 4.13 6.70
N LEU A 351 6.65 3.92 5.42
CA LEU A 351 5.84 4.38 4.30
C LEU A 351 5.20 3.18 3.62
N GLY A 352 3.90 3.06 3.72
CA GLY A 352 3.13 1.98 3.13
C GLY A 352 1.81 1.73 3.85
N LEU A 353 1.12 0.68 3.44
CA LEU A 353 -0.14 0.26 4.05
C LEU A 353 0.07 -0.26 5.47
N LYS A 354 -0.67 0.26 6.44
CA LYS A 354 -0.68 -0.26 7.83
C LYS A 354 -1.08 -1.74 7.90
N THR A 355 -1.76 -2.25 6.87
CA THR A 355 -2.15 -3.66 6.73
C THR A 355 -1.01 -4.59 6.25
N ASN A 356 0.14 -4.07 5.87
CA ASN A 356 1.34 -4.85 5.50
C ASN A 356 2.06 -5.40 6.75
N THR A 357 1.42 -6.34 7.42
CA THR A 357 1.85 -6.86 8.74
C THR A 357 2.47 -8.24 8.69
N GLY A 358 2.66 -8.83 7.50
CA GLY A 358 3.31 -10.13 7.33
C GLY A 358 2.48 -11.32 7.86
N ASP A 359 1.16 -11.29 7.69
CA ASP A 359 0.25 -12.30 8.25
C ASP A 359 0.61 -13.72 7.78
N ALA A 360 0.99 -13.92 6.51
CA ALA A 360 1.42 -15.23 6.02
C ALA A 360 2.72 -15.72 6.68
N LEU A 361 3.63 -14.81 7.07
CA LEU A 361 4.83 -15.19 7.83
C LEU A 361 4.49 -15.63 9.26
N ALA A 362 3.51 -14.98 9.88
CA ALA A 362 3.02 -15.38 11.18
C ALA A 362 2.40 -16.79 11.10
N LEU A 363 1.55 -17.04 10.10
CA LEU A 363 0.96 -18.37 9.87
C LEU A 363 2.00 -19.44 9.58
N ALA A 364 3.05 -19.12 8.82
CA ALA A 364 4.11 -20.07 8.50
C ALA A 364 4.91 -20.49 9.73
N ARG A 365 5.05 -19.63 10.74
CA ARG A 365 5.75 -19.92 12.00
C ARG A 365 4.90 -20.73 12.97
N ASP A 366 3.59 -20.43 13.01
CA ASP A 366 2.66 -20.97 14.01
C ASP A 366 1.86 -22.17 13.48
N ALA A 367 2.06 -22.55 12.21
CA ALA A 367 1.33 -23.63 11.58
C ALA A 367 1.69 -25.00 12.21
N GLU A 368 0.70 -25.88 12.31
CA GLU A 368 0.90 -27.29 12.65
C GLU A 368 1.87 -27.96 11.65
N HIS A 369 1.89 -27.43 10.41
CA HIS A 369 2.81 -27.77 9.34
C HIS A 369 3.63 -26.51 8.99
N PRO A 370 4.79 -26.29 9.64
CA PRO A 370 5.56 -25.07 9.42
C PRO A 370 6.13 -24.99 8.00
N TYR A 371 6.25 -23.79 7.49
CA TYR A 371 6.89 -23.47 6.21
C TYR A 371 8.23 -22.80 6.44
N GLN A 372 9.14 -22.94 5.48
CA GLN A 372 10.43 -22.25 5.55
C GLN A 372 10.26 -20.75 5.26
N ILE A 373 10.97 -19.95 6.04
CA ILE A 373 11.04 -18.50 5.91
C ILE A 373 12.47 -18.15 5.51
N GLU A 374 12.59 -17.29 4.50
CA GLU A 374 13.85 -16.67 4.10
C GLU A 374 13.99 -15.34 4.82
N ASP A 375 15.08 -15.18 5.55
CA ASP A 375 15.40 -13.89 6.16
C ASP A 375 15.76 -12.88 5.08
N GLY A 376 15.30 -11.64 5.25
CA GLY A 376 15.56 -10.56 4.32
C GLY A 376 15.97 -9.28 5.02
N SER A 377 16.31 -8.31 4.20
CA SER A 377 16.64 -6.97 4.63
C SER A 377 15.44 -6.04 4.58
N VAL A 378 15.49 -4.99 5.37
CA VAL A 378 14.55 -3.87 5.26
C VAL A 378 15.06 -2.92 4.19
N VAL A 379 14.21 -2.57 3.24
CA VAL A 379 14.52 -1.60 2.19
C VAL A 379 14.14 -0.21 2.65
N TYR A 380 15.09 0.71 2.55
CA TYR A 380 14.97 2.07 3.06
C TYR A 380 15.02 3.13 1.97
N ASN A 381 14.38 4.25 2.27
CA ASN A 381 14.60 5.53 1.65
C ASN A 381 14.99 6.56 2.74
N HIS A 382 15.92 7.44 2.42
CA HIS A 382 16.41 8.49 3.32
C HIS A 382 15.94 9.89 2.93
N LEU A 383 15.12 9.99 1.90
CA LEU A 383 14.59 11.24 1.34
C LEU A 383 13.15 11.49 1.78
N GLY A 384 12.77 10.99 2.95
CA GLY A 384 11.43 11.18 3.51
C GLY A 384 11.29 12.51 4.23
N TYR A 385 10.14 13.15 4.09
CA TYR A 385 9.70 14.25 4.93
C TYR A 385 8.44 13.85 5.68
N SER A 386 8.48 13.88 7.00
CA SER A 386 7.36 13.44 7.83
C SER A 386 6.56 14.64 8.33
N VAL A 387 5.24 14.58 8.12
CA VAL A 387 4.26 15.51 8.67
C VAL A 387 3.34 14.69 9.56
N ARG A 388 3.51 14.79 10.87
CA ARG A 388 2.86 13.89 11.84
C ARG A 388 3.17 12.42 11.51
N ASP A 389 2.16 11.61 11.26
CA ASP A 389 2.23 10.18 10.92
C ASP A 389 2.30 9.91 9.40
N ILE A 390 2.29 10.97 8.58
CA ILE A 390 2.39 10.86 7.12
C ILE A 390 3.83 11.11 6.70
N THR A 391 4.46 10.14 6.03
CA THR A 391 5.78 10.30 5.43
C THR A 391 5.65 10.46 3.92
N LEU A 392 6.30 11.48 3.37
CA LEU A 392 6.32 11.83 1.96
C LEU A 392 7.70 11.55 1.37
N ASP A 393 7.75 10.88 0.22
CA ASP A 393 8.99 10.79 -0.57
C ASP A 393 9.23 12.11 -1.29
N THR A 394 10.39 12.72 -1.06
CA THR A 394 10.74 14.03 -1.62
C THR A 394 11.53 13.97 -2.92
N TYR A 395 11.96 12.79 -3.37
CA TYR A 395 12.91 12.65 -4.47
C TYR A 395 12.43 13.30 -5.79
N LEU A 396 11.25 12.92 -6.27
CA LEU A 396 10.72 13.46 -7.53
C LEU A 396 10.44 14.96 -7.46
N ALA A 397 9.96 15.43 -6.32
CA ALA A 397 9.76 16.86 -6.10
C ALA A 397 11.09 17.62 -6.13
N THR A 398 12.13 17.10 -5.48
CA THR A 398 13.47 17.68 -5.45
C THR A 398 14.09 17.71 -6.85
N LYS A 399 14.03 16.60 -7.58
CA LYS A 399 14.52 16.54 -8.97
C LYS A 399 13.82 17.57 -9.89
N SER A 400 12.55 17.87 -9.66
CA SER A 400 11.80 18.82 -10.50
C SER A 400 12.20 20.28 -10.34
N VAL A 401 12.95 20.63 -9.30
CA VAL A 401 13.37 22.02 -8.98
C VAL A 401 14.89 22.21 -8.95
N LEU A 402 15.69 21.23 -9.36
CA LEU A 402 17.15 21.33 -9.37
C LEU A 402 17.66 22.58 -10.12
N GLU A 403 17.10 22.86 -11.30
CA GLU A 403 17.47 24.00 -12.14
C GLU A 403 17.14 25.36 -11.50
N LYS A 404 16.37 25.37 -10.41
CA LYS A 404 15.92 26.59 -9.71
C LYS A 404 16.69 26.89 -8.44
N GLY A 405 17.45 25.92 -7.93
CA GLY A 405 18.32 26.08 -6.76
C GLY A 405 17.84 25.26 -5.56
N VAL A 406 18.46 24.11 -5.37
CA VAL A 406 18.30 23.21 -4.22
C VAL A 406 19.69 22.74 -3.79
N ALA A 407 19.91 22.63 -2.49
CA ALA A 407 21.10 21.99 -1.95
C ALA A 407 20.74 20.98 -0.86
N LEU A 408 21.43 19.85 -0.83
CA LEU A 408 21.33 18.83 0.21
C LEU A 408 22.50 18.96 1.17
N VAL A 409 22.23 19.30 2.42
CA VAL A 409 23.25 19.51 3.45
C VAL A 409 23.06 18.56 4.64
N ASN A 410 24.16 18.24 5.32
CA ASN A 410 24.13 17.49 6.57
C ASN A 410 23.84 18.40 7.78
N ASN A 411 23.81 17.81 8.98
CA ASN A 411 23.58 18.54 10.23
C ASN A 411 24.68 19.56 10.59
N ASN A 412 25.84 19.53 9.92
CA ASN A 412 26.87 20.55 10.06
C ASN A 412 26.72 21.71 9.06
N GLY A 413 25.68 21.71 8.23
CA GLY A 413 25.50 22.68 7.16
C GLY A 413 26.44 22.47 5.96
N GLU A 414 26.98 21.28 5.77
CA GLU A 414 27.91 20.95 4.69
C GLU A 414 27.20 20.15 3.60
N ARG A 415 27.36 20.57 2.34
CA ARG A 415 26.94 19.79 1.16
C ARG A 415 27.85 18.58 1.02
N PHE A 416 27.28 17.39 0.84
CA PHE A 416 28.02 16.12 0.86
C PHE A 416 27.81 15.26 -0.39
N ILE A 417 26.96 15.69 -1.31
CA ILE A 417 26.65 14.98 -2.56
C ILE A 417 26.24 15.96 -3.66
N ASP A 418 26.34 15.55 -4.91
CA ASP A 418 25.70 16.20 -6.05
C ASP A 418 24.23 15.77 -6.13
N GLU A 419 23.31 16.70 -6.05
CA GLU A 419 21.87 16.46 -6.05
C GLU A 419 21.34 15.96 -7.42
N THR A 420 22.17 15.99 -8.45
CA THR A 420 21.86 15.40 -9.77
C THR A 420 22.06 13.89 -9.80
N GLU A 421 22.79 13.34 -8.83
CA GLU A 421 23.04 11.91 -8.73
C GLU A 421 21.75 11.09 -8.61
N PRO A 422 21.80 9.82 -9.02
CA PRO A 422 20.68 8.89 -8.87
C PRO A 422 20.22 8.72 -7.41
N TYR A 423 18.98 8.26 -7.28
CA TYR A 423 18.26 8.13 -6.01
C TYR A 423 19.02 7.35 -4.93
N ASN A 424 19.58 6.18 -5.26
CA ASN A 424 20.27 5.34 -4.28
C ASN A 424 21.58 5.98 -3.82
N GLN A 425 22.36 6.61 -4.71
CA GLN A 425 23.59 7.27 -4.35
C GLN A 425 23.32 8.42 -3.38
N ILE A 426 22.23 9.19 -3.61
CA ILE A 426 21.78 10.21 -2.67
C ILE A 426 21.37 9.56 -1.35
N SER A 427 20.53 8.52 -1.39
CA SER A 427 20.04 7.81 -0.21
C SER A 427 21.19 7.18 0.61
N GLU A 428 22.15 6.53 -0.06
CA GLU A 428 23.33 5.96 0.58
C GLU A 428 24.25 7.05 1.17
N SER A 429 24.42 8.15 0.46
CA SER A 429 25.20 9.28 0.97
C SER A 429 24.57 9.91 2.20
N ILE A 430 23.25 10.00 2.28
CA ILE A 430 22.53 10.43 3.50
C ILE A 430 22.72 9.40 4.61
N HIS A 431 22.60 8.09 4.29
CA HIS A 431 22.82 7.03 5.27
C HIS A 431 24.20 7.13 5.95
N ASN A 432 25.20 7.53 5.20
CA ASN A 432 26.58 7.68 5.68
C ASN A 432 26.83 8.98 6.47
N GLN A 433 25.87 9.92 6.52
CA GLN A 433 25.97 11.09 7.38
C GLN A 433 25.74 10.74 8.85
N ASN A 434 26.22 11.61 9.74
CA ASN A 434 26.01 11.43 11.18
C ASN A 434 24.50 11.37 11.49
N ASN A 435 24.07 10.29 12.14
CA ASN A 435 22.67 9.96 12.43
C ASN A 435 21.77 9.84 11.19
N ALA A 436 22.34 9.65 10.00
CA ALA A 436 21.61 9.63 8.72
C ALA A 436 20.66 10.86 8.57
N THR A 437 21.14 12.04 9.01
CA THR A 437 20.37 13.29 8.99
C THR A 437 20.82 14.17 7.84
N SER A 438 19.85 14.76 7.13
CA SER A 438 20.09 15.73 6.06
C SER A 438 18.94 16.72 5.94
N TYR A 439 19.19 17.81 5.22
CA TYR A 439 18.25 18.90 5.02
C TYR A 439 18.28 19.36 3.56
N LEU A 440 17.10 19.60 2.98
CA LEU A 440 16.98 20.33 1.71
C LEU A 440 16.92 21.82 1.98
N VAL A 441 17.75 22.59 1.28
CA VAL A 441 17.82 24.05 1.37
C VAL A 441 17.42 24.63 0.02
N MET A 442 16.48 25.58 0.02
CA MET A 442 15.99 26.26 -1.17
C MET A 442 15.38 27.62 -0.84
N ASN A 443 15.32 28.55 -1.80
CA ASN A 443 14.59 29.79 -1.59
C ASN A 443 13.07 29.55 -1.55
N GLU A 444 12.30 30.45 -0.94
CA GLU A 444 10.87 30.28 -0.69
C GLU A 444 10.04 30.10 -1.98
N ASP A 445 10.39 30.80 -3.04
CA ASP A 445 9.74 30.68 -4.35
C ASP A 445 9.93 29.28 -4.95
N VAL A 446 11.11 28.69 -4.79
CA VAL A 446 11.42 27.30 -5.20
C VAL A 446 10.69 26.30 -4.30
N TYR A 447 10.62 26.59 -2.99
CA TYR A 447 9.88 25.76 -2.04
C TYR A 447 8.40 25.65 -2.36
N GLU A 448 7.74 26.73 -2.78
CA GLU A 448 6.32 26.67 -3.15
C GLU A 448 6.08 25.78 -4.38
N GLU A 449 6.98 25.78 -5.34
CA GLU A 449 6.91 24.86 -6.48
C GLU A 449 7.22 23.40 -6.07
N TRP A 450 8.25 23.21 -5.26
CA TRP A 450 8.60 21.93 -4.70
C TRP A 450 7.44 21.31 -3.90
N LYS A 451 6.81 22.08 -3.01
CA LYS A 451 5.64 21.67 -2.21
C LYS A 451 4.47 21.25 -3.10
N LYS A 452 4.17 22.02 -4.13
CA LYS A 452 3.13 21.68 -5.11
C LYS A 452 3.45 20.36 -5.81
N LYS A 453 4.69 20.18 -6.25
CA LYS A 453 5.12 18.93 -6.90
C LYS A 453 5.10 17.76 -5.94
N LEU A 454 5.58 17.93 -4.70
CA LEU A 454 5.53 16.91 -3.65
C LEU A 454 4.12 16.36 -3.46
N LEU A 455 3.12 17.21 -3.33
CA LEU A 455 1.73 16.80 -3.14
C LEU A 455 1.11 16.11 -4.37
N THR A 456 1.67 16.33 -5.57
CA THR A 456 1.20 15.67 -6.80
C THR A 456 1.95 14.39 -7.14
N THR A 457 3.16 14.21 -6.60
CA THR A 457 3.98 13.01 -6.82
C THR A 457 4.10 12.13 -5.57
N ALA A 458 3.48 12.55 -4.47
CA ALA A 458 3.57 11.81 -3.20
C ALA A 458 2.96 10.41 -3.34
N THR A 459 3.72 9.43 -2.89
CA THR A 459 3.29 8.04 -2.75
C THR A 459 2.46 7.86 -1.48
N ILE A 460 1.33 8.55 -1.40
CA ILE A 460 0.39 8.54 -0.28
C ILE A 460 -1.05 8.47 -0.77
N SER A 461 -1.98 8.10 0.10
CA SER A 461 -3.40 8.00 -0.27
C SER A 461 -3.99 9.37 -0.64
N LYS A 462 -5.05 9.37 -1.49
CA LYS A 462 -5.81 10.60 -1.81
C LYS A 462 -6.37 11.29 -0.56
N ALA A 463 -6.72 10.51 0.47
CA ALA A 463 -7.22 11.04 1.73
C ALA A 463 -6.12 11.81 2.47
N ASP A 464 -4.89 11.28 2.49
CA ASP A 464 -3.74 11.93 3.10
C ASP A 464 -3.36 13.21 2.34
N VAL A 465 -3.36 13.19 1.00
CA VAL A 465 -3.15 14.41 0.18
C VAL A 465 -4.16 15.48 0.53
N LYS A 466 -5.45 15.12 0.59
CA LYS A 466 -6.53 16.05 0.95
C LYS A 466 -6.38 16.59 2.38
N TYR A 467 -5.99 15.72 3.30
CA TYR A 467 -5.70 16.10 4.69
C TYR A 467 -4.55 17.11 4.76
N LEU A 468 -3.41 16.82 4.12
CA LEU A 468 -2.25 17.73 4.08
C LEU A 468 -2.58 19.06 3.42
N GLN A 469 -3.38 19.08 2.36
CA GLN A 469 -3.84 20.32 1.71
C GLN A 469 -4.73 21.16 2.63
N SER A 470 -5.54 20.52 3.49
CA SER A 470 -6.47 21.22 4.39
C SER A 470 -5.83 21.79 5.64
N MET A 471 -4.65 21.30 6.05
CA MET A 471 -4.07 21.51 7.38
C MET A 471 -2.88 22.47 7.39
N TYR A 472 -2.53 23.20 6.31
CA TYR A 472 -1.27 23.96 6.24
C TYR A 472 -0.04 23.12 6.63
N GLY A 473 -0.07 21.81 6.39
CA GLY A 473 0.72 20.80 7.09
C GLY A 473 2.18 20.67 6.67
N ILE A 474 2.64 21.33 5.59
CA ILE A 474 4.06 21.32 5.20
C ILE A 474 4.64 22.68 5.58
N VAL A 475 5.20 22.74 6.79
CA VAL A 475 5.81 23.96 7.32
C VAL A 475 7.32 23.74 7.43
N PRO A 476 8.14 24.42 6.61
CA PRO A 476 9.59 24.32 6.67
C PRO A 476 10.13 25.10 7.86
N PHE A 477 11.38 24.85 8.25
CA PHE A 477 12.17 25.87 8.90
C PHE A 477 12.40 27.01 7.92
N SER A 478 12.18 28.25 8.30
CA SER A 478 12.25 29.39 7.38
C SER A 478 12.82 30.65 8.02
N GLY A 479 13.29 31.58 7.20
CA GLY A 479 13.77 32.91 7.58
C GLY A 479 13.77 33.84 6.37
N GLU A 480 13.82 35.15 6.61
CA GLU A 480 13.93 36.18 5.57
C GLU A 480 15.27 36.12 4.83
N THR A 481 16.25 35.39 5.41
CA THR A 481 17.55 35.12 4.83
C THR A 481 17.95 33.66 5.10
N LEU A 482 18.94 33.15 4.34
CA LEU A 482 19.53 31.83 4.59
C LEU A 482 20.02 31.67 6.03
N SER A 483 20.63 32.71 6.59
CA SER A 483 21.17 32.66 7.96
C SER A 483 20.06 32.55 9.01
N GLU A 484 18.96 33.23 8.83
CA GLU A 484 17.79 33.14 9.73
C GLU A 484 17.11 31.76 9.62
N ALA A 485 16.98 31.24 8.39
CA ALA A 485 16.44 29.91 8.17
C ALA A 485 17.34 28.82 8.81
N ALA A 486 18.67 28.96 8.71
CA ALA A 486 19.61 28.07 9.36
C ALA A 486 19.47 28.05 10.89
N LEU A 487 19.33 29.22 11.50
CA LEU A 487 19.10 29.35 12.95
C LEU A 487 17.76 28.72 13.38
N SER A 488 16.70 28.86 12.56
CA SER A 488 15.40 28.23 12.84
C SER A 488 15.47 26.70 12.77
N ALA A 489 16.40 26.16 11.98
CA ALA A 489 16.65 24.72 11.82
C ALA A 489 17.72 24.15 12.79
N ASP A 490 18.23 24.97 13.72
CA ASP A 490 19.34 24.62 14.64
C ASP A 490 20.63 24.20 13.88
N LEU A 491 20.89 24.84 12.73
CA LEU A 491 22.10 24.65 11.94
C LEU A 491 23.08 25.80 12.14
N ASP A 492 24.38 25.52 11.92
CA ASP A 492 25.40 26.58 11.90
C ASP A 492 25.22 27.50 10.69
N ALA A 493 24.64 28.69 10.96
CA ALA A 493 24.32 29.67 9.93
C ALA A 493 25.54 30.16 9.15
N GLN A 494 26.71 30.30 9.81
CA GLN A 494 27.94 30.76 9.15
C GLN A 494 28.50 29.67 8.23
N LYS A 495 28.49 28.43 8.68
CA LYS A 495 28.92 27.29 7.89
C LYS A 495 28.02 27.05 6.68
N LEU A 496 26.69 27.08 6.89
CA LEU A 496 25.72 26.92 5.80
C LEU A 496 25.87 28.04 4.74
N LEU A 497 26.04 29.29 5.18
CA LEU A 497 26.29 30.40 4.26
C LEU A 497 27.56 30.19 3.42
N GLN A 498 28.66 29.74 4.03
CA GLN A 498 29.89 29.40 3.31
C GLN A 498 29.65 28.29 2.30
N THR A 499 28.94 27.25 2.68
CA THR A 499 28.60 26.09 1.83
C THR A 499 27.80 26.53 0.61
N ILE A 500 26.75 27.32 0.78
CA ILE A 500 25.89 27.78 -0.32
C ILE A 500 26.64 28.75 -1.24
N ASN A 501 27.44 29.66 -0.70
CA ASN A 501 28.28 30.54 -1.51
C ASN A 501 29.28 29.76 -2.37
N TYR A 502 29.91 28.72 -1.81
CA TYR A 502 30.81 27.84 -2.56
C TYR A 502 30.07 27.08 -3.65
N HIS A 503 28.92 26.48 -3.34
CA HIS A 503 28.05 25.83 -4.31
C HIS A 503 27.64 26.75 -5.47
N ASN A 504 27.24 27.98 -5.18
CA ASN A 504 26.92 28.97 -6.21
C ASN A 504 28.10 29.30 -7.12
N LEU A 505 29.32 29.33 -6.58
CA LEU A 505 30.56 29.52 -7.37
C LEU A 505 30.88 28.31 -8.27
N GLU A 506 30.63 27.09 -7.79
CA GLU A 506 30.78 25.87 -8.61
C GLU A 506 29.81 25.88 -9.79
N ILE A 507 28.56 26.30 -9.57
CA ILE A 507 27.57 26.45 -10.63
C ILE A 507 28.02 27.49 -11.67
N GLU A 508 28.55 28.65 -11.24
CA GLU A 508 29.07 29.68 -12.14
C GLU A 508 30.26 29.24 -12.98
N ALA A 509 31.12 28.41 -12.39
CA ALA A 509 32.34 27.94 -13.04
C ALA A 509 32.09 26.81 -14.06
N SER A 510 30.93 26.16 -14.02
CA SER A 510 30.59 25.01 -14.86
C SER A 510 29.59 25.39 -15.95
N SER A 511 29.96 25.19 -17.21
CA SER A 511 29.04 25.35 -18.35
C SER A 511 28.07 24.18 -18.56
N THR A 512 28.25 23.09 -17.84
CA THR A 512 27.46 21.85 -17.93
C THR A 512 26.58 21.61 -16.70
N ASN A 513 26.74 22.40 -15.64
CA ASN A 513 25.92 22.26 -14.44
C ASN A 513 24.49 22.75 -14.71
N ILE A 514 23.53 21.87 -14.48
CA ILE A 514 22.10 22.16 -14.67
C ILE A 514 21.45 22.76 -13.42
N MET A 515 22.16 22.87 -12.31
CA MET A 515 21.59 23.34 -11.05
C MET A 515 21.44 24.85 -11.00
N GLY A 516 20.36 25.29 -10.34
CA GLY A 516 20.14 26.71 -10.03
C GLY A 516 20.86 27.15 -8.77
N LYS A 517 21.09 28.47 -8.64
CA LYS A 517 21.70 29.07 -7.46
C LYS A 517 20.69 29.33 -6.36
N ILE A 518 21.15 29.29 -5.12
CA ILE A 518 20.40 29.72 -3.93
C ILE A 518 20.89 31.11 -3.54
N ASP A 519 19.99 32.09 -3.53
CA ASP A 519 20.31 33.46 -3.11
C ASP A 519 20.26 33.55 -1.57
N PRO A 520 21.38 33.79 -0.88
CA PRO A 520 21.42 33.79 0.58
C PRO A 520 20.70 35.00 1.22
N ASP A 521 20.42 36.05 0.45
CA ASP A 521 19.77 37.27 0.92
C ASP A 521 18.24 37.24 0.70
N LYS A 522 17.71 36.14 0.15
CA LYS A 522 16.26 35.94 -0.05
C LYS A 522 15.67 35.05 1.04
N PRO A 523 14.33 35.13 1.22
CA PRO A 523 13.60 34.19 2.05
C PRO A 523 13.93 32.75 1.68
N THR A 524 14.30 31.96 2.68
CA THR A 524 14.82 30.60 2.51
C THR A 524 14.04 29.62 3.37
N CYS A 525 13.82 28.42 2.84
CA CYS A 525 13.19 27.28 3.48
C CYS A 525 14.18 26.12 3.63
N ILE A 526 14.13 25.44 4.77
CA ILE A 526 14.94 24.28 5.10
C ILE A 526 14.02 23.13 5.51
N ILE A 527 14.12 22.00 4.83
CA ILE A 527 13.29 20.81 5.05
C ILE A 527 14.14 19.69 5.66
N PRO A 528 13.84 19.20 6.87
CA PRO A 528 14.51 18.04 7.42
C PRO A 528 14.08 16.77 6.67
N LEU A 529 15.03 15.89 6.35
CA LEU A 529 14.76 14.60 5.74
C LEU A 529 14.87 13.48 6.75
N ASN A 530 13.96 12.52 6.66
CA ASN A 530 13.88 11.37 7.55
C ASN A 530 14.12 10.07 6.79
N LYS A 531 14.73 9.12 7.49
CA LYS A 531 14.80 7.73 7.04
C LYS A 531 13.44 7.07 7.20
N TYR A 532 12.97 6.36 6.18
CA TYR A 532 11.80 5.50 6.29
C TYR A 532 12.03 4.14 5.60
N ARG A 533 11.39 3.11 6.12
CA ARG A 533 11.31 1.78 5.50
C ARG A 533 10.04 1.67 4.68
N TYR A 534 10.05 0.90 3.60
CA TYR A 534 8.87 0.70 2.76
C TYR A 534 8.66 -0.76 2.32
N GLU A 535 9.70 -1.59 2.39
CA GLU A 535 9.65 -2.97 1.93
C GLU A 535 10.53 -3.88 2.79
N THR A 536 10.30 -5.20 2.70
CA THR A 536 11.21 -6.24 3.19
C THR A 536 11.48 -7.22 2.05
N THR A 537 12.72 -7.66 1.90
CA THR A 537 13.12 -8.58 0.81
C THR A 537 13.05 -10.05 1.21
N GLY A 538 12.86 -10.36 2.50
CA GLY A 538 12.58 -11.70 2.98
C GLY A 538 11.11 -12.09 2.83
N GLY A 539 10.81 -13.35 3.06
CA GLY A 539 9.46 -13.87 2.89
C GLY A 539 9.38 -15.38 3.07
N LEU A 540 8.36 -15.99 2.48
CA LEU A 540 8.25 -17.44 2.40
C LEU A 540 9.28 -17.97 1.41
N LYS A 541 9.98 -19.04 1.78
CA LYS A 541 10.93 -19.71 0.88
C LYS A 541 10.17 -20.51 -0.16
N VAL A 542 10.55 -20.34 -1.42
CA VAL A 542 9.88 -20.97 -2.56
C VAL A 542 10.87 -21.71 -3.45
N ASP A 543 10.35 -22.65 -4.25
CA ASP A 543 11.08 -23.27 -5.36
C ASP A 543 11.04 -22.37 -6.63
N ASP A 544 11.56 -22.87 -7.75
CA ASP A 544 11.60 -22.20 -9.06
C ASP A 544 10.22 -22.08 -9.73
N HIS A 545 9.21 -22.80 -9.23
CA HIS A 545 7.81 -22.71 -9.63
C HIS A 545 6.97 -21.86 -8.65
N LEU A 546 7.61 -21.21 -7.69
CA LEU A 546 6.99 -20.42 -6.63
C LEU A 546 6.07 -21.21 -5.68
N ASN A 547 6.19 -22.56 -5.61
CA ASN A 547 5.60 -23.34 -4.55
C ASN A 547 6.33 -23.06 -3.23
N ILE A 548 5.59 -22.95 -2.14
CA ILE A 548 6.16 -22.74 -0.81
C ILE A 548 6.86 -24.01 -0.35
N LEU A 549 8.01 -23.88 0.29
CA LEU A 549 8.72 -25.01 0.87
C LEU A 549 8.22 -25.29 2.30
N ASP A 550 7.88 -26.56 2.58
CA ASP A 550 7.55 -27.01 3.93
C ASP A 550 8.77 -27.01 4.87
N GLY A 551 8.56 -27.33 6.14
CA GLY A 551 9.63 -27.37 7.15
C GLY A 551 10.76 -28.36 6.82
N SER A 552 10.53 -29.36 5.98
CA SER A 552 11.54 -30.30 5.49
C SER A 552 12.33 -29.77 4.28
N GLY A 553 11.84 -28.72 3.64
CA GLY A 553 12.38 -28.16 2.38
C GLY A 553 11.77 -28.79 1.13
N ALA A 554 10.68 -29.55 1.26
CA ALA A 554 9.96 -30.09 0.12
C ALA A 554 8.91 -29.09 -0.39
N SER A 555 8.69 -29.05 -1.72
CA SER A 555 7.67 -28.21 -2.34
C SER A 555 6.27 -28.71 -2.01
N THR A 556 5.39 -27.78 -1.62
CA THR A 556 4.00 -28.11 -1.22
C THR A 556 3.09 -28.49 -2.40
N LEU A 557 3.47 -28.20 -3.64
CA LEU A 557 2.79 -28.49 -4.90
C LEU A 557 1.37 -27.91 -5.08
N ASN A 558 0.79 -27.30 -4.06
CA ASN A 558 -0.54 -26.69 -4.16
C ASN A 558 -0.68 -25.40 -3.34
N VAL A 559 0.40 -24.92 -2.74
CA VAL A 559 0.45 -23.61 -2.08
C VAL A 559 1.60 -22.81 -2.65
N PHE A 560 1.27 -21.65 -3.19
CA PHE A 560 2.21 -20.77 -3.87
C PHE A 560 2.37 -19.47 -3.11
N ALA A 561 3.49 -18.78 -3.32
CA ALA A 561 3.68 -17.40 -2.89
C ALA A 561 3.96 -16.51 -4.09
N ALA A 562 3.35 -15.32 -4.12
CA ALA A 562 3.53 -14.33 -5.18
C ALA A 562 3.68 -12.90 -4.63
N GLY A 563 4.44 -12.05 -5.30
CA GLY A 563 4.77 -10.70 -4.85
C GLY A 563 5.81 -10.70 -3.73
N SER A 564 5.79 -9.66 -2.90
CA SER A 564 6.80 -9.42 -1.86
C SER A 564 6.84 -10.50 -0.77
N ILE A 565 5.81 -11.35 -0.65
CA ILE A 565 5.81 -12.46 0.31
C ILE A 565 6.67 -13.63 -0.16
N ALA A 566 6.92 -13.78 -1.47
CA ALA A 566 7.88 -14.72 -2.01
C ALA A 566 9.30 -14.19 -1.78
N GLY A 567 10.04 -14.82 -0.86
CA GLY A 567 11.28 -14.27 -0.33
C GLY A 567 12.46 -14.30 -1.28
N ASN A 568 13.33 -13.33 -1.11
CA ASN A 568 14.73 -13.28 -1.54
C ASN A 568 15.03 -13.15 -3.04
N VAL A 569 14.08 -12.70 -3.86
CA VAL A 569 14.38 -12.40 -5.28
C VAL A 569 15.40 -11.27 -5.43
N PHE A 570 15.41 -10.31 -4.49
CA PHE A 570 16.25 -9.09 -4.54
C PHE A 570 17.39 -9.06 -3.53
N GLY A 571 17.51 -10.05 -2.63
CA GLY A 571 18.54 -10.02 -1.59
C GLY A 571 18.41 -8.81 -0.67
N GLU A 572 19.53 -8.15 -0.35
CA GLU A 572 19.54 -7.01 0.57
C GLU A 572 19.20 -5.65 -0.06
N LYS A 573 19.14 -5.57 -1.40
CA LYS A 573 18.86 -4.32 -2.13
C LYS A 573 17.95 -4.58 -3.32
N MET A 574 16.87 -3.82 -3.42
CA MET A 574 15.89 -3.93 -4.50
C MET A 574 16.07 -2.76 -5.49
N PRO A 575 16.25 -3.02 -6.78
CA PRO A 575 16.28 -1.97 -7.79
C PRO A 575 14.94 -1.22 -7.88
N GLY A 576 14.98 0.06 -8.23
CA GLY A 576 13.75 0.85 -8.46
C GLY A 576 12.91 0.24 -9.60
N GLY A 577 11.58 0.22 -9.41
CA GLY A 577 10.64 -0.37 -10.37
C GLY A 577 10.60 -1.90 -10.38
N ALA A 578 11.47 -2.58 -9.62
CA ALA A 578 11.50 -4.03 -9.57
C ALA A 578 10.35 -4.64 -8.75
N GLY A 579 9.97 -4.00 -7.65
CA GLY A 579 8.95 -4.54 -6.73
C GLY A 579 7.59 -4.74 -7.38
N LEU A 580 7.07 -3.74 -8.10
CA LEU A 580 5.79 -3.86 -8.82
C LEU A 580 5.90 -4.82 -10.02
N ALA A 581 7.01 -4.77 -10.77
CA ALA A 581 7.26 -5.69 -11.85
C ALA A 581 7.26 -7.14 -11.39
N TRP A 582 7.97 -7.45 -10.29
CA TRP A 582 7.97 -8.76 -9.66
C TRP A 582 6.57 -9.18 -9.18
N ALA A 583 5.82 -8.25 -8.55
CA ALA A 583 4.50 -8.56 -8.06
C ALA A 583 3.55 -9.00 -9.20
N PHE A 584 3.50 -8.25 -10.29
CA PHE A 584 2.71 -8.63 -11.46
C PHE A 584 3.20 -9.91 -12.12
N MET A 585 4.52 -10.02 -12.31
CA MET A 585 5.13 -11.17 -12.97
C MET A 585 4.88 -12.44 -12.17
N SER A 586 5.19 -12.46 -10.89
CA SER A 586 5.03 -13.65 -10.05
C SER A 586 3.56 -14.06 -9.91
N GLY A 587 2.63 -13.09 -9.82
CA GLY A 587 1.20 -13.38 -9.79
C GLY A 587 0.68 -14.02 -11.07
N LYS A 588 1.08 -13.48 -12.25
CA LYS A 588 0.76 -14.08 -13.55
C LYS A 588 1.40 -15.46 -13.70
N TYR A 589 2.67 -15.59 -13.34
CA TYR A 589 3.43 -16.84 -13.46
C TYR A 589 2.81 -17.97 -12.62
N VAL A 590 2.49 -17.72 -11.35
CA VAL A 590 1.80 -18.68 -10.49
C VAL A 590 0.46 -19.10 -11.08
N ALA A 591 -0.29 -18.16 -11.66
CA ALA A 591 -1.55 -18.50 -12.32
C ALA A 591 -1.33 -19.44 -13.52
N ASP A 592 -0.30 -19.20 -14.33
CA ASP A 592 0.04 -20.06 -15.48
C ASP A 592 0.50 -21.46 -15.04
N GLU A 593 1.30 -21.59 -13.96
CA GLU A 593 1.67 -22.87 -13.33
C GLU A 593 0.43 -23.65 -12.86
N ILE A 594 -0.50 -22.97 -12.16
CA ILE A 594 -1.74 -23.58 -11.70
C ILE A 594 -2.61 -24.05 -12.87
N VAL A 595 -2.72 -23.25 -13.94
CA VAL A 595 -3.47 -23.61 -15.16
C VAL A 595 -2.88 -24.87 -15.78
N SER A 596 -1.56 -24.95 -15.91
CA SER A 596 -0.86 -26.12 -16.43
C SER A 596 -1.16 -27.37 -15.59
N ALA A 597 -1.07 -27.26 -14.27
CA ALA A 597 -1.37 -28.36 -13.35
C ALA A 597 -2.85 -28.78 -13.34
N LEU A 598 -3.78 -27.87 -13.64
CA LEU A 598 -5.22 -28.18 -13.74
C LEU A 598 -5.59 -28.85 -15.08
N GLN A 599 -4.81 -28.63 -16.14
CA GLN A 599 -5.02 -29.23 -17.46
C GLN A 599 -4.43 -30.63 -17.59
N GLU A 600 -3.41 -30.98 -16.80
CA GLU A 600 -2.77 -32.29 -16.79
C GLU A 600 -3.57 -33.38 -16.05
N LYS A 601 -4.62 -33.01 -15.33
CA LYS A 601 -5.54 -33.89 -14.57
C LYS A 601 -6.87 -34.09 -15.31
#